data_c5e39898a9619a8e1ac002c5ccffa9ae
#
_entry.id   c5e39898a9619a8e1ac002c5ccffa9ae
#
_cell.length_a   1.000
_cell.length_b   1.000
_cell.length_c   1.000
_cell.angle_alpha   90.00
_cell.angle_beta   90.00
_cell.angle_gamma   90.00
#
_symmetry.space_group_name_H-M   'P 1'
#
loop_
_entity.id
_entity.type
_entity.pdbx_description
1 polymer ?
#
loop_
_entity_poly.entity_id
_entity_poly.type
_entity_poly.pdbx_seq_one_letter_code
_entity_poly.pdbx_strand_id
1 'polypeptide(L)'
;MEYYFTAQKMAVGYDNRPLIENIDFSLKRGEILTLIGPNGAGKSTILKSIARQLSLVSGTIYLDKSDVVTMNGNEFAKKMAVVLTDKLKTELMTCYDVVATGRYPYTGRFGVLSDEDKKAVDEAMELVNVSQIKDKDFTKISDGQRQRVMLSRAICQQPEIIVLDEPTSYLDIKYKLEFLSIL
;
A
#
# COMPACT_ATOMS: atom_id res chain seq x y z
N MET A 1 13.65 16.44 -16.02
CA MET A 1 13.42 15.45 -14.92
C MET A 1 12.27 14.58 -15.35
N GLU A 2 12.42 13.28 -15.27
CA GLU A 2 11.45 12.34 -15.80
C GLU A 2 10.45 11.94 -14.71
N TYR A 3 9.16 11.81 -15.07
CA TYR A 3 8.13 11.33 -14.16
C TYR A 3 8.29 9.82 -13.94
N TYR A 4 8.10 9.38 -12.72
CA TYR A 4 8.20 7.98 -12.33
C TYR A 4 6.85 7.26 -12.39
N PHE A 5 5.78 7.97 -12.05
CA PHE A 5 4.40 7.48 -12.16
C PHE A 5 3.58 8.44 -13.01
N THR A 6 2.77 7.93 -13.93
CA THR A 6 1.91 8.74 -14.79
C THR A 6 0.58 8.03 -15.02
N ALA A 7 -0.52 8.73 -14.77
CA ALA A 7 -1.85 8.35 -15.21
C ALA A 7 -2.26 9.23 -16.38
N GLN A 8 -2.77 8.63 -17.45
CA GLN A 8 -3.17 9.34 -18.68
C GLN A 8 -4.60 8.97 -19.07
N LYS A 9 -5.48 9.98 -19.13
CA LYS A 9 -6.90 9.85 -19.48
C LYS A 9 -7.57 8.70 -18.75
N MET A 10 -7.16 8.48 -17.49
CA MET A 10 -7.62 7.37 -16.68
C MET A 10 -9.09 7.56 -16.34
N ALA A 11 -9.90 6.53 -16.59
CA ALA A 11 -11.27 6.44 -16.11
C ALA A 11 -11.42 5.22 -15.19
N VAL A 12 -12.04 5.44 -14.04
CA VAL A 12 -12.24 4.44 -13.00
C VAL A 12 -13.72 4.26 -12.68
N GLY A 13 -14.11 3.05 -12.31
CA GLY A 13 -15.51 2.74 -12.02
C GLY A 13 -15.72 1.24 -11.80
N TYR A 14 -16.97 0.81 -11.95
CA TYR A 14 -17.41 -0.57 -11.74
C TYR A 14 -18.17 -1.06 -12.96
N ASP A 15 -18.09 -2.34 -13.27
CA ASP A 15 -18.82 -2.99 -14.37
C ASP A 15 -18.69 -2.26 -15.72
N ASN A 16 -17.48 -1.78 -16.03
CA ASN A 16 -17.18 -0.96 -17.21
C ASN A 16 -17.97 0.35 -17.30
N ARG A 17 -18.55 0.81 -16.18
CA ARG A 17 -19.23 2.12 -16.10
C ARG A 17 -18.31 3.09 -15.36
N PRO A 18 -17.92 4.20 -15.99
CA PRO A 18 -17.05 5.17 -15.37
C PRO A 18 -17.79 5.91 -14.22
N LEU A 19 -17.12 6.01 -13.09
CA LEU A 19 -17.51 6.86 -11.97
C LEU A 19 -16.79 8.22 -12.08
N ILE A 20 -15.52 8.19 -12.48
CA ILE A 20 -14.68 9.38 -12.69
C ILE A 20 -13.89 9.15 -13.97
N GLU A 21 -13.85 10.18 -14.80
CA GLU A 21 -13.18 10.17 -16.10
C GLU A 21 -12.14 11.29 -16.20
N ASN A 22 -11.29 11.20 -17.21
CA ASN A 22 -10.31 12.23 -17.55
C ASN A 22 -9.35 12.56 -16.40
N ILE A 23 -8.87 11.54 -15.71
CA ILE A 23 -7.89 11.70 -14.63
C ILE A 23 -6.50 11.68 -15.28
N ASP A 24 -5.79 12.80 -15.16
CA ASP A 24 -4.41 12.98 -15.62
C ASP A 24 -3.55 13.52 -14.49
N PHE A 25 -2.48 12.81 -14.15
CA PHE A 25 -1.46 13.31 -13.23
C PHE A 25 -0.14 12.55 -13.40
N SER A 26 0.93 13.15 -12.91
CA SER A 26 2.26 12.54 -12.93
C SER A 26 3.02 12.85 -11.66
N LEU A 27 3.83 11.91 -11.19
CA LEU A 27 4.65 12.02 -10.00
C LEU A 27 6.10 11.71 -10.30
N LYS A 28 7.00 12.46 -9.69
CA LYS A 28 8.44 12.15 -9.63
C LYS A 28 8.74 11.34 -8.37
N ARG A 29 9.93 10.76 -8.31
CA ARG A 29 10.42 10.13 -7.07
C ARG A 29 10.50 11.17 -5.94
N GLY A 30 10.06 10.78 -4.75
CA GLY A 30 10.03 11.62 -3.56
C GLY A 30 8.86 12.61 -3.50
N GLU A 31 7.93 12.59 -4.45
CA GLU A 31 6.72 13.40 -4.41
C GLU A 31 5.56 12.67 -3.73
N ILE A 32 4.72 13.43 -3.03
CA ILE A 32 3.49 12.97 -2.40
C ILE A 32 2.29 13.56 -3.13
N LEU A 33 1.37 12.72 -3.56
CA LEU A 33 0.06 13.13 -4.08
C LEU A 33 -1.03 12.85 -3.06
N THR A 34 -1.80 13.85 -2.72
CA THR A 34 -2.94 13.71 -1.81
C THR A 34 -4.26 13.91 -2.55
N LEU A 35 -5.15 12.93 -2.47
CA LEU A 35 -6.52 13.02 -2.99
C LEU A 35 -7.44 13.60 -1.92
N ILE A 36 -8.02 14.76 -2.16
CA ILE A 36 -8.93 15.46 -1.24
C ILE A 36 -10.32 15.51 -1.85
N GLY A 37 -11.34 15.30 -1.04
CA GLY A 37 -12.74 15.37 -1.46
C GLY A 37 -13.69 14.72 -0.44
N PRO A 38 -15.00 14.91 -0.59
CA PRO A 38 -16.00 14.33 0.33
C PRO A 38 -15.99 12.79 0.27
N ASN A 39 -16.63 12.17 1.29
CA ASN A 39 -16.85 10.74 1.28
C ASN A 39 -17.76 10.37 0.10
N GLY A 40 -17.46 9.24 -0.55
CA GLY A 40 -18.18 8.80 -1.75
C GLY A 40 -17.72 9.48 -3.07
N ALA A 41 -16.77 10.42 -3.05
CA ALA A 41 -16.25 11.07 -4.26
C ALA A 41 -15.39 10.15 -5.17
N GLY A 42 -15.23 8.88 -4.82
CA GLY A 42 -14.47 7.92 -5.64
C GLY A 42 -12.97 7.86 -5.35
N LYS A 43 -12.47 8.51 -4.28
CA LYS A 43 -11.04 8.46 -3.92
C LYS A 43 -10.48 7.04 -3.81
N SER A 44 -11.15 6.19 -3.02
CA SER A 44 -10.74 4.78 -2.87
C SER A 44 -10.87 3.99 -4.17
N THR A 45 -11.81 4.34 -5.07
CA THR A 45 -11.92 3.74 -6.40
C THR A 45 -10.70 4.07 -7.25
N ILE A 46 -10.23 5.33 -7.23
CA ILE A 46 -8.98 5.74 -7.89
C ILE A 46 -7.80 4.94 -7.34
N LEU A 47 -7.64 4.90 -6.00
CA LEU A 47 -6.52 4.20 -5.36
C LEU A 47 -6.54 2.69 -5.63
N LYS A 48 -7.72 2.05 -5.57
CA LYS A 48 -7.89 0.63 -5.92
C LYS A 48 -7.58 0.34 -7.38
N SER A 49 -7.90 1.24 -8.29
CA SER A 49 -7.57 1.10 -9.71
C SER A 49 -6.06 1.26 -9.96
N ILE A 50 -5.41 2.23 -9.32
CA ILE A 50 -3.95 2.39 -9.34
C ILE A 50 -3.26 1.14 -8.80
N ALA A 51 -3.80 0.56 -7.73
CA ALA A 51 -3.29 -0.67 -7.09
C ALA A 51 -3.64 -1.97 -7.84
N ARG A 52 -4.25 -1.90 -9.02
CA ARG A 52 -4.72 -3.06 -9.81
C ARG A 52 -5.73 -3.96 -9.09
N GLN A 53 -6.42 -3.46 -8.07
CA GLN A 53 -7.52 -4.19 -7.41
C GLN A 53 -8.84 -4.00 -8.14
N LEU A 54 -8.96 -2.92 -8.92
CA LEU A 54 -10.04 -2.67 -9.86
C LEU A 54 -9.44 -2.42 -11.25
N SER A 55 -10.05 -2.99 -12.27
CA SER A 55 -9.67 -2.73 -13.66
C SER A 55 -10.00 -1.28 -14.02
N LEU A 56 -9.14 -0.67 -14.83
CA LEU A 56 -9.46 0.62 -15.45
C LEU A 56 -10.65 0.45 -16.41
N VAL A 57 -11.52 1.44 -16.45
CA VAL A 57 -12.57 1.53 -17.50
C VAL A 57 -11.92 1.98 -18.80
N SER A 58 -11.00 2.96 -18.74
CA SER A 58 -10.18 3.40 -19.88
C SER A 58 -8.95 4.13 -19.40
N GLY A 59 -8.08 4.51 -20.34
CA GLY A 59 -6.81 5.21 -20.03
C GLY A 59 -5.68 4.24 -19.71
N THR A 60 -4.55 4.78 -19.29
CA THR A 60 -3.32 4.02 -19.03
C THR A 60 -2.59 4.55 -17.79
N ILE A 61 -1.96 3.64 -17.08
CA ILE A 61 -1.07 3.97 -15.94
C ILE A 61 0.32 3.44 -16.28
N TYR A 62 1.32 4.30 -16.18
CA TYR A 62 2.72 3.96 -16.35
C TYR A 62 3.48 4.05 -15.02
N LEU A 63 4.30 3.05 -14.77
CA LEU A 63 5.26 3.01 -13.67
C LEU A 63 6.65 2.77 -14.27
N ASP A 64 7.54 3.74 -14.12
CA ASP A 64 8.88 3.69 -14.74
C ASP A 64 8.83 3.30 -16.22
N LYS A 65 7.99 4.00 -17.02
CA LYS A 65 7.73 3.79 -18.45
C LYS A 65 7.02 2.46 -18.83
N SER A 66 6.80 1.57 -17.89
CA SER A 66 6.10 0.30 -18.12
C SER A 66 4.61 0.48 -17.85
N ASP A 67 3.77 0.00 -18.75
CA ASP A 67 2.32 -0.03 -18.53
C ASP A 67 2.01 -0.98 -17.35
N VAL A 68 1.38 -0.41 -16.32
CA VAL A 68 1.02 -1.13 -15.10
C VAL A 68 0.12 -2.34 -15.40
N VAL A 69 -0.79 -2.25 -16.38
CA VAL A 69 -1.73 -3.33 -16.72
C VAL A 69 -0.98 -4.56 -17.26
N THR A 70 0.05 -4.35 -18.07
CA THR A 70 0.82 -5.43 -18.72
C THR A 70 1.96 -5.97 -17.86
N MET A 71 2.33 -5.27 -16.80
CA MET A 71 3.42 -5.64 -15.89
C MET A 71 3.13 -6.96 -15.19
N ASN A 72 4.13 -7.83 -15.05
CA ASN A 72 4.01 -9.06 -14.27
C ASN A 72 3.59 -8.76 -12.83
N GLY A 73 2.68 -9.57 -12.26
CA GLY A 73 2.13 -9.34 -10.92
C GLY A 73 3.19 -9.29 -9.82
N ASN A 74 4.21 -10.14 -9.89
CA ASN A 74 5.30 -10.15 -8.91
C ASN A 74 6.20 -8.91 -9.05
N GLU A 75 6.48 -8.48 -10.27
CA GLU A 75 7.24 -7.25 -10.53
C GLU A 75 6.47 -6.03 -10.03
N PHE A 76 5.18 -5.94 -10.32
CA PHE A 76 4.32 -4.89 -9.81
C PHE A 76 4.29 -4.87 -8.27
N ALA A 77 4.18 -6.04 -7.63
CA ALA A 77 4.16 -6.16 -6.18
C ALA A 77 5.50 -5.79 -5.52
N LYS A 78 6.63 -5.85 -6.22
CA LYS A 78 7.93 -5.32 -5.73
C LYS A 78 8.01 -3.80 -5.80
N LYS A 79 7.27 -3.18 -6.72
CA LYS A 79 7.31 -1.73 -6.95
C LYS A 79 6.24 -0.95 -6.20
N MET A 80 5.09 -1.57 -5.89
CA MET A 80 3.96 -0.88 -5.27
C MET A 80 3.42 -1.64 -4.06
N ALA A 81 3.37 -0.97 -2.92
CA ALA A 81 2.69 -1.44 -1.73
C ALA A 81 1.39 -0.67 -1.49
N VAL A 82 0.42 -1.32 -0.86
CA VAL A 82 -0.91 -0.76 -0.64
C VAL A 82 -1.36 -0.99 0.80
N VAL A 83 -1.81 0.08 1.44
CA VAL A 83 -2.48 0.04 2.74
C VAL A 83 -3.89 0.58 2.54
N LEU A 84 -4.87 -0.32 2.54
CA LEU A 84 -6.29 0.03 2.40
C LEU A 84 -6.99 0.02 3.74
N THR A 85 -8.15 0.68 3.77
CA THR A 85 -9.02 0.77 4.96
C THR A 85 -9.69 -0.57 5.28
N ASP A 86 -9.75 -1.50 4.34
CA ASP A 86 -10.38 -2.80 4.51
C ASP A 86 -9.69 -3.61 5.62
N LYS A 87 -10.47 -4.09 6.59
CA LYS A 87 -9.95 -4.89 7.70
C LYS A 87 -9.43 -6.23 7.18
N LEU A 88 -8.13 -6.43 7.34
CA LEU A 88 -7.52 -7.73 7.08
C LEU A 88 -8.11 -8.76 8.06
N LYS A 89 -8.81 -9.77 7.53
CA LYS A 89 -9.29 -10.90 8.31
C LYS A 89 -8.18 -11.94 8.35
N THR A 90 -7.42 -11.96 9.44
CA THR A 90 -6.39 -12.97 9.68
C THR A 90 -6.81 -13.79 10.89
N GLU A 91 -6.66 -15.11 10.80
CA GLU A 91 -6.81 -15.99 11.95
C GLU A 91 -5.43 -16.54 12.30
N LEU A 92 -5.11 -16.58 13.60
CA LEU A 92 -3.88 -17.19 14.13
C LEU A 92 -2.55 -16.57 13.65
N MET A 93 -2.55 -15.33 13.16
CA MET A 93 -1.32 -14.64 12.76
C MET A 93 -0.85 -13.68 13.86
N THR A 94 0.45 -13.71 14.15
CA THR A 94 1.11 -12.69 14.95
C THR A 94 1.28 -11.39 14.15
N CYS A 95 1.60 -10.29 14.84
CA CYS A 95 1.95 -9.04 14.16
C CYS A 95 3.17 -9.23 13.24
N TYR A 96 4.15 -10.03 13.67
CA TYR A 96 5.31 -10.39 12.85
C TYR A 96 4.89 -11.10 11.56
N ASP A 97 4.03 -12.12 11.66
CA ASP A 97 3.55 -12.86 10.49
C ASP A 97 2.86 -11.95 9.48
N VAL A 98 2.03 -11.02 9.97
CA VAL A 98 1.36 -10.04 9.10
C VAL A 98 2.38 -9.18 8.36
N VAL A 99 3.40 -8.63 9.05
CA VAL A 99 4.46 -7.83 8.41
C VAL A 99 5.26 -8.67 7.43
N ALA A 100 5.59 -9.90 7.78
CA ALA A 100 6.34 -10.84 6.95
C ALA A 100 5.65 -11.15 5.61
N THR A 101 4.31 -11.06 5.53
CA THR A 101 3.60 -11.18 4.24
C THR A 101 4.03 -10.11 3.23
N GLY A 102 4.59 -8.98 3.66
CA GLY A 102 5.17 -7.95 2.78
C GLY A 102 6.35 -8.48 1.97
N ARG A 103 7.00 -9.57 2.40
CA ARG A 103 8.13 -10.19 1.70
C ARG A 103 7.72 -11.22 0.66
N TYR A 104 6.44 -11.57 0.51
CA TYR A 104 5.99 -12.56 -0.48
C TYR A 104 6.46 -12.32 -1.91
N PRO A 105 6.60 -11.08 -2.41
CA PRO A 105 7.16 -10.86 -3.74
C PRO A 105 8.64 -11.30 -3.89
N TYR A 106 9.34 -11.51 -2.79
CA TYR A 106 10.77 -11.89 -2.75
C TYR A 106 10.97 -13.35 -2.38
N THR A 107 10.00 -13.96 -1.68
CA THR A 107 10.05 -15.37 -1.35
C THR A 107 9.77 -16.22 -2.59
N GLY A 108 10.47 -17.34 -2.72
CA GLY A 108 10.21 -18.28 -3.80
C GLY A 108 8.86 -19.00 -3.65
N ARG A 109 8.65 -20.05 -4.44
CA ARG A 109 7.40 -20.84 -4.50
C ARG A 109 6.93 -21.38 -3.14
N PHE A 110 7.83 -21.57 -2.19
CA PHE A 110 7.53 -22.12 -0.86
C PHE A 110 7.29 -21.06 0.22
N GLY A 111 7.39 -19.77 -0.11
CA GLY A 111 7.16 -18.69 0.86
C GLY A 111 8.16 -18.64 2.02
N VAL A 112 9.33 -19.28 1.89
CA VAL A 112 10.34 -19.32 2.95
C VAL A 112 11.10 -18.00 2.99
N LEU A 113 11.11 -17.35 4.15
CA LEU A 113 11.86 -16.11 4.38
C LEU A 113 13.36 -16.39 4.48
N SER A 114 14.15 -15.68 3.71
CA SER A 114 15.60 -15.60 3.88
C SER A 114 15.97 -14.78 5.14
N ASP A 115 17.25 -14.79 5.52
CA ASP A 115 17.70 -13.96 6.62
C ASP A 115 17.64 -12.46 6.28
N GLU A 116 17.79 -12.09 5.01
CA GLU A 116 17.57 -10.73 4.53
C GLU A 116 16.08 -10.33 4.65
N ASP A 117 15.16 -11.24 4.35
CA ASP A 117 13.73 -10.98 4.53
C ASP A 117 13.37 -10.78 6.00
N LYS A 118 13.89 -11.62 6.91
CA LYS A 118 13.66 -11.48 8.35
C LYS A 118 14.20 -10.14 8.86
N LYS A 119 15.39 -9.73 8.41
CA LYS A 119 15.98 -8.44 8.74
C LYS A 119 15.09 -7.28 8.26
N ALA A 120 14.59 -7.34 7.02
CA ALA A 120 13.68 -6.33 6.50
C ALA A 120 12.37 -6.24 7.30
N VAL A 121 11.85 -7.37 7.82
CA VAL A 121 10.69 -7.39 8.73
C VAL A 121 11.01 -6.67 10.04
N ASP A 122 12.12 -7.02 10.70
CA ASP A 122 12.51 -6.43 11.98
C ASP A 122 12.75 -4.91 11.83
N GLU A 123 13.49 -4.47 10.81
CA GLU A 123 13.75 -3.06 10.52
C GLU A 123 12.44 -2.27 10.26
N ALA A 124 11.52 -2.83 9.49
CA ALA A 124 10.23 -2.20 9.24
C ALA A 124 9.38 -2.09 10.50
N MET A 125 9.40 -3.07 11.38
CA MET A 125 8.69 -3.04 12.66
C MET A 125 9.29 -2.02 13.64
N GLU A 126 10.60 -1.89 13.65
CA GLU A 126 11.32 -0.90 14.45
C GLU A 126 10.99 0.52 14.00
N LEU A 127 11.02 0.78 12.68
CA LEU A 127 10.75 2.09 12.11
C LEU A 127 9.40 2.68 12.52
N VAL A 128 8.37 1.83 12.66
CA VAL A 128 7.02 2.27 13.05
C VAL A 128 6.70 2.01 14.53
N ASN A 129 7.70 1.65 15.35
CA ASN A 129 7.56 1.41 16.79
C ASN A 129 6.52 0.33 17.14
N VAL A 130 6.60 -0.86 16.49
CA VAL A 130 5.73 -2.01 16.80
C VAL A 130 6.48 -3.29 17.16
N SER A 131 7.82 -3.25 17.29
CA SER A 131 8.64 -4.43 17.63
C SER A 131 8.23 -5.08 18.95
N GLN A 132 7.79 -4.30 19.95
CA GLN A 132 7.35 -4.79 21.26
C GLN A 132 6.04 -5.58 21.24
N ILE A 133 5.32 -5.58 20.11
CA ILE A 133 4.07 -6.34 19.96
C ILE A 133 4.19 -7.42 18.87
N LYS A 134 5.41 -7.73 18.40
CA LYS A 134 5.64 -8.64 17.27
C LYS A 134 4.98 -10.02 17.44
N ASP A 135 5.02 -10.56 18.65
CA ASP A 135 4.48 -11.89 18.97
C ASP A 135 3.01 -11.87 19.38
N LYS A 136 2.36 -10.69 19.43
CA LYS A 136 0.94 -10.59 19.76
C LYS A 136 0.08 -11.02 18.57
N ASP A 137 -1.04 -11.64 18.88
CA ASP A 137 -2.11 -11.92 17.93
C ASP A 137 -2.61 -10.61 17.31
N PHE A 138 -2.53 -10.51 15.97
CA PHE A 138 -2.91 -9.31 15.22
C PHE A 138 -4.37 -8.90 15.43
N THR A 139 -5.26 -9.85 15.76
CA THR A 139 -6.67 -9.57 16.04
C THR A 139 -6.90 -8.93 17.40
N LYS A 140 -5.93 -9.05 18.34
CA LYS A 140 -6.04 -8.63 19.74
C LYS A 140 -5.30 -7.33 20.07
N ILE A 141 -4.88 -6.57 19.08
CA ILE A 141 -4.23 -5.28 19.24
C ILE A 141 -5.20 -4.12 18.96
N SER A 142 -4.87 -2.91 19.43
CA SER A 142 -5.68 -1.71 19.16
C SER A 142 -5.68 -1.33 17.67
N ASP A 143 -6.69 -0.57 17.23
CA ASP A 143 -6.77 -0.12 15.84
C ASP A 143 -5.56 0.73 15.42
N GLY A 144 -5.05 1.59 16.31
CA GLY A 144 -3.81 2.34 16.06
C GLY A 144 -2.57 1.47 15.94
N GLN A 145 -2.45 0.40 16.76
CA GLN A 145 -1.39 -0.59 16.61
C GLN A 145 -1.55 -1.37 15.30
N ARG A 146 -2.77 -1.75 14.96
CA ARG A 146 -3.07 -2.44 13.69
C ARG A 146 -2.66 -1.60 12.48
N GLN A 147 -2.98 -0.31 12.49
CA GLN A 147 -2.60 0.60 11.41
C GLN A 147 -1.07 0.66 11.23
N ARG A 148 -0.32 0.75 12.34
CA ARG A 148 1.16 0.75 12.30
C ARG A 148 1.74 -0.58 11.82
N VAL A 149 1.16 -1.71 12.22
CA VAL A 149 1.55 -3.03 11.70
C VAL A 149 1.29 -3.13 10.19
N MET A 150 0.17 -2.61 9.70
CA MET A 150 -0.13 -2.57 8.27
C MET A 150 0.82 -1.64 7.48
N LEU A 151 1.22 -0.52 8.08
CA LEU A 151 2.26 0.34 7.51
C LEU A 151 3.61 -0.36 7.48
N SER A 152 3.99 -1.04 8.58
CA SER A 152 5.21 -1.86 8.65
C SER A 152 5.26 -2.91 7.54
N ARG A 153 4.14 -3.59 7.29
CA ARG A 153 3.99 -4.55 6.18
C ARG A 153 4.28 -3.90 4.83
N ALA A 154 3.74 -2.70 4.58
CA ALA A 154 3.97 -1.98 3.34
C ALA A 154 5.44 -1.54 3.19
N ILE A 155 6.06 -1.04 4.27
CA ILE A 155 7.48 -0.65 4.29
C ILE A 155 8.40 -1.88 4.11
N CYS A 156 8.10 -2.98 4.79
CA CYS A 156 8.83 -4.24 4.69
C CYS A 156 8.90 -4.78 3.25
N GLN A 157 7.91 -4.50 2.44
CA GLN A 157 7.89 -4.82 1.01
C GLN A 157 8.95 -4.03 0.22
N GLN A 158 9.53 -2.96 0.77
CA GLN A 158 10.53 -2.08 0.13
C GLN A 158 10.07 -1.57 -1.24
N PRO A 159 8.87 -1.01 -1.36
CA PRO A 159 8.30 -0.58 -2.62
C PRO A 159 8.90 0.76 -3.07
N GLU A 160 8.71 1.09 -4.34
CA GLU A 160 9.03 2.41 -4.89
C GLU A 160 7.86 3.40 -4.75
N ILE A 161 6.63 2.88 -4.58
CA ILE A 161 5.40 3.65 -4.33
C ILE A 161 4.60 2.98 -3.22
N ILE A 162 4.09 3.79 -2.29
CA ILE A 162 3.11 3.36 -1.29
C ILE A 162 1.79 4.07 -1.56
N VAL A 163 0.72 3.31 -1.71
CA VAL A 163 -0.66 3.80 -1.83
C VAL A 163 -1.34 3.64 -0.48
N LEU A 164 -1.85 4.75 0.06
CA LEU A 164 -2.50 4.79 1.37
C LEU A 164 -3.94 5.26 1.21
N ASP A 165 -4.92 4.46 1.65
CA ASP A 165 -6.33 4.85 1.67
C ASP A 165 -6.74 5.15 3.11
N GLU A 166 -7.03 6.41 3.42
CA GLU A 166 -7.39 6.92 4.75
C GLU A 166 -6.47 6.44 5.90
N PRO A 167 -5.14 6.56 5.76
CA PRO A 167 -4.19 5.91 6.68
C PRO A 167 -4.24 6.43 8.13
N THR A 168 -4.96 7.52 8.37
CA THR A 168 -5.05 8.15 9.70
C THR A 168 -6.45 8.11 10.30
N SER A 169 -7.42 7.41 9.69
CA SER A 169 -8.84 7.45 10.07
C SER A 169 -9.13 6.99 11.50
N TYR A 170 -8.31 6.09 12.05
CA TYR A 170 -8.49 5.52 13.40
C TYR A 170 -7.38 5.94 14.38
N LEU A 171 -6.56 6.93 14.02
CA LEU A 171 -5.47 7.41 14.85
C LEU A 171 -5.88 8.67 15.60
N ASP A 172 -5.44 8.80 16.86
CA ASP A 172 -5.47 10.08 17.56
C ASP A 172 -4.42 11.05 17.00
N ILE A 173 -4.47 12.31 17.42
CA ILE A 173 -3.61 13.38 16.89
C ILE A 173 -2.13 13.05 17.05
N LYS A 174 -1.72 12.49 18.18
CA LYS A 174 -0.31 12.14 18.44
C LYS A 174 0.19 11.12 17.41
N TYR A 175 -0.56 10.04 17.23
CA TYR A 175 -0.20 8.99 16.29
C TYR A 175 -0.33 9.41 14.83
N LYS A 176 -1.22 10.36 14.50
CA LYS A 176 -1.25 10.98 13.16
C LYS A 176 0.05 11.71 12.84
N LEU A 177 0.57 12.48 13.78
CA LEU A 177 1.83 13.21 13.60
C LEU A 177 3.02 12.25 13.49
N GLU A 178 3.09 11.24 14.34
CA GLU A 178 4.11 10.18 14.25
C GLU A 178 4.05 9.45 12.90
N PHE A 179 2.85 9.09 12.43
CA PHE A 179 2.66 8.44 11.13
C PHE A 179 3.15 9.32 9.97
N LEU A 180 2.80 10.61 9.98
CA LEU A 180 3.23 11.55 8.93
C LEU A 180 4.75 11.82 8.95
N SER A 181 5.43 11.64 10.10
CA SER A 181 6.88 11.80 10.19
C SER A 181 7.66 10.61 9.61
N ILE A 182 7.00 9.48 9.37
CA ILE A 182 7.60 8.27 8.79
C ILE A 182 7.51 8.30 7.25
N LEU A 183 6.50 9.01 6.71
CA LEU A 183 6.30 9.16 5.26
C LEU A 183 7.21 10.25 4.68
#